data_8fe6901a393444697de6d0484ca9bd88
#
_entry.id   8fe6901a393444697de6d0484ca9bd88
#
_cell.length_a   1.000
_cell.length_b   1.000
_cell.length_c   1.000
_cell.angle_alpha   90.00
_cell.angle_beta   90.00
_cell.angle_gamma   90.00
#
_symmetry.space_group_name_H-M   'P 1'
#
loop_
_entity.id
_entity.type
_entity.pdbx_description
1 polymer ?
#
loop_
_entity_poly.entity_id
_entity_poly.type
_entity_poly.pdbx_seq_one_letter_code
_entity_poly.pdbx_strand_id
1 'polypeptide(L)'
;MSTYTQILYQVVFSTKYRRKTLSKPGREQLFRYIWGILDSRRCKLFRINCVEDHMHIVFALHQSVALAQLVQDIKVGSSLYIKRNKLFPEFTAWQTGYGAFTYSAEARNNLIRYVMNQEAHHARKNFKKEYVRLLREQQVEFDEARLFEEE
;
A
#
# COMPACT_ATOMS: atom_id res chain seq x y z
N MET A 1 27.79 -14.48 13.16
CA MET A 1 26.45 -15.07 13.34
C MET A 1 25.64 -14.97 12.05
N SER A 2 24.71 -15.86 11.85
CA SER A 2 23.78 -15.76 10.73
C SER A 2 22.87 -14.56 10.88
N THR A 3 22.32 -14.05 9.76
CA THR A 3 21.42 -12.89 9.77
C THR A 3 19.98 -13.34 9.94
N TYR A 4 19.32 -12.81 10.97
CA TYR A 4 17.90 -13.05 11.23
C TYR A 4 17.22 -11.71 11.39
N THR A 5 16.10 -11.49 10.69
CA THR A 5 15.38 -10.22 10.73
C THR A 5 13.88 -10.45 10.86
N GLN A 6 13.23 -9.52 11.54
CA GLN A 6 11.78 -9.38 11.57
C GLN A 6 11.46 -7.92 11.26
N ILE A 7 11.12 -7.62 10.01
CA ILE A 7 10.89 -6.26 9.55
C ILE A 7 9.53 -6.24 8.85
N LEU A 8 8.48 -5.98 9.62
CA LEU A 8 7.10 -6.00 9.15
C LEU A 8 6.65 -4.57 8.84
N TYR A 9 6.22 -4.33 7.60
CA TYR A 9 5.70 -3.04 7.16
C TYR A 9 4.25 -3.14 6.70
N GLN A 10 3.49 -2.07 6.94
CA GLN A 10 2.33 -1.73 6.14
C GLN A 10 2.67 -0.51 5.31
N VAL A 11 2.51 -0.60 4.00
CA VAL A 11 2.65 0.53 3.08
C VAL A 11 1.27 0.89 2.55
N VAL A 12 0.97 2.20 2.53
CA VAL A 12 -0.32 2.73 2.09
C VAL A 12 -0.07 3.85 1.09
N PHE A 13 -0.73 3.79 -0.05
CA PHE A 13 -0.70 4.90 -1.02
C PHE A 13 -2.00 4.96 -1.80
N SER A 14 -2.29 6.15 -2.33
CA SER A 14 -3.56 6.42 -3.02
C SER A 14 -3.37 6.67 -4.50
N THR A 15 -4.47 6.62 -5.23
CA THR A 15 -4.54 7.14 -6.60
C THR A 15 -4.36 8.66 -6.58
N LYS A 16 -3.88 9.22 -7.69
CA LYS A 16 -3.72 10.68 -7.82
C LYS A 16 -5.07 11.37 -7.65
N TYR A 17 -5.07 12.42 -6.84
CA TYR A 17 -6.27 13.16 -6.42
C TYR A 17 -7.31 12.28 -5.72
N ARG A 18 -6.93 11.08 -5.27
CA ARG A 18 -7.81 10.09 -4.63
C ARG A 18 -9.05 9.77 -5.50
N ARG A 19 -8.83 9.76 -6.80
CA ARG A 19 -9.89 9.39 -7.74
C ARG A 19 -10.24 7.92 -7.60
N LYS A 20 -11.52 7.63 -7.62
CA LYS A 20 -12.05 6.27 -7.49
C LYS A 20 -11.95 5.52 -8.80
N THR A 21 -10.80 4.92 -9.05
CA THR A 21 -10.48 4.28 -10.33
C THR A 21 -10.17 2.79 -10.23
N LEU A 22 -9.88 2.27 -9.03
CA LEU A 22 -9.48 0.88 -8.84
C LEU A 22 -10.71 -0.02 -8.72
N SER A 23 -11.38 -0.28 -9.82
CA SER A 23 -12.58 -1.12 -9.87
C SER A 23 -12.27 -2.59 -9.62
N LYS A 24 -13.26 -3.34 -9.07
CA LYS A 24 -13.06 -4.72 -8.63
C LYS A 24 -12.46 -5.66 -9.69
N PRO A 25 -12.91 -5.66 -10.95
CA PRO A 25 -12.44 -6.68 -11.91
C PRO A 25 -10.93 -6.72 -12.15
N GLY A 26 -10.24 -5.59 -12.04
CA GLY A 26 -8.80 -5.53 -12.29
C GLY A 26 -7.92 -5.79 -11.07
N ARG A 27 -8.49 -5.86 -9.87
CA ARG A 27 -7.71 -5.87 -8.61
C ARG A 27 -6.86 -7.11 -8.43
N GLU A 28 -7.41 -8.29 -8.70
CA GLU A 28 -6.67 -9.53 -8.51
C GLU A 28 -5.42 -9.60 -9.39
N GLN A 29 -5.53 -9.19 -10.63
CA GLN A 29 -4.40 -9.16 -11.56
C GLN A 29 -3.34 -8.17 -11.12
N LEU A 30 -3.76 -7.01 -10.62
CA LEU A 30 -2.85 -6.03 -10.03
C LEU A 30 -2.11 -6.60 -8.82
N PHE A 31 -2.81 -7.29 -7.94
CA PHE A 31 -2.20 -7.88 -6.73
C PHE A 31 -1.15 -8.93 -7.08
N ARG A 32 -1.41 -9.76 -8.07
CA ARG A 32 -0.44 -10.75 -8.56
C ARG A 32 0.82 -10.10 -9.11
N TYR A 33 0.66 -9.00 -9.83
CA TYR A 33 1.79 -8.26 -10.38
C TYR A 33 2.67 -7.70 -9.25
N ILE A 34 2.06 -7.08 -8.25
CA ILE A 34 2.79 -6.52 -7.10
C ILE A 34 3.45 -7.63 -6.29
N TRP A 35 2.77 -8.74 -6.09
CA TRP A 35 3.35 -9.92 -5.44
C TRP A 35 4.62 -10.38 -6.16
N GLY A 36 4.62 -10.41 -7.48
CA GLY A 36 5.78 -10.76 -8.27
C GLY A 36 6.98 -9.85 -8.02
N ILE A 37 6.75 -8.53 -7.88
CA ILE A 37 7.81 -7.59 -7.55
C ILE A 37 8.40 -7.90 -6.16
N LEU A 38 7.54 -8.07 -5.17
CA LEU A 38 7.97 -8.39 -3.80
C LEU A 38 8.76 -9.70 -3.76
N ASP A 39 8.25 -10.73 -4.39
CA ASP A 39 8.89 -12.05 -4.43
C ASP A 39 10.26 -11.98 -5.10
N SER A 40 10.39 -11.23 -6.19
CA SER A 40 11.68 -11.07 -6.88
C SER A 40 12.75 -10.41 -6.02
N ARG A 41 12.35 -9.69 -4.99
CA ARG A 41 13.26 -9.03 -4.03
C ARG A 41 13.30 -9.76 -2.67
N ARG A 42 12.82 -10.98 -2.62
CA ARG A 42 12.81 -11.83 -1.42
C ARG A 42 12.02 -11.21 -0.26
N CYS A 43 11.06 -10.33 -0.57
CA CYS A 43 10.13 -9.78 0.41
C CYS A 43 8.87 -10.64 0.44
N LYS A 44 8.47 -11.08 1.65
CA LYS A 44 7.31 -11.95 1.79
C LYS A 44 6.04 -11.13 1.92
N LEU A 45 5.10 -11.31 0.98
CA LEU A 45 3.78 -10.69 1.06
C LEU A 45 2.90 -11.46 2.04
N PHE A 46 2.30 -10.75 2.99
CA PHE A 46 1.29 -11.30 3.90
C PHE A 46 -0.12 -10.98 3.44
N ARG A 47 -0.35 -9.74 3.03
CA ARG A 47 -1.67 -9.34 2.51
C ARG A 47 -1.55 -8.08 1.68
N ILE A 48 -2.35 -8.02 0.63
CA ILE A 48 -2.56 -6.83 -0.19
C ILE A 48 -4.06 -6.68 -0.40
N ASN A 49 -4.55 -5.47 -0.33
CA ASN A 49 -5.93 -5.17 -0.65
C ASN A 49 -6.04 -3.71 -1.05
N CYS A 50 -7.09 -3.40 -1.80
CA CYS A 50 -7.40 -2.02 -2.15
C CYS A 50 -8.91 -1.82 -2.16
N VAL A 51 -9.29 -0.56 -2.05
CA VAL A 51 -10.60 -0.08 -2.43
C VAL A 51 -10.41 0.83 -3.65
N GLU A 52 -11.40 1.62 -4.01
CA GLU A 52 -11.37 2.34 -5.28
C GLU A 52 -10.27 3.40 -5.39
N ASP A 53 -9.81 3.97 -4.27
CA ASP A 53 -8.91 5.13 -4.27
C ASP A 53 -7.57 4.91 -3.56
N HIS A 54 -7.34 3.76 -2.91
CA HIS A 54 -6.06 3.50 -2.24
C HIS A 54 -5.81 2.03 -1.97
N MET A 55 -4.57 1.73 -1.61
CA MET A 55 -4.07 0.37 -1.44
C MET A 55 -3.29 0.24 -0.14
N HIS A 56 -3.42 -0.95 0.48
CA HIS A 56 -2.62 -1.37 1.63
C HIS A 56 -1.83 -2.61 1.27
N ILE A 57 -0.54 -2.63 1.60
CA ILE A 57 0.34 -3.78 1.39
C ILE A 57 1.04 -4.11 2.70
N VAL A 58 0.89 -5.34 3.19
CA VAL A 58 1.55 -5.84 4.40
C VAL A 58 2.58 -6.89 3.97
N PHE A 59 3.84 -6.63 4.29
CA PHE A 59 4.93 -7.51 3.87
C PHE A 59 6.11 -7.48 4.84
N ALA A 60 6.95 -8.50 4.77
CA ALA A 60 8.23 -8.52 5.46
C ALA A 60 9.31 -8.01 4.51
N LEU A 61 10.04 -6.96 4.90
CA LEU A 61 11.13 -6.40 4.12
C LEU A 61 12.37 -7.27 4.29
N HIS A 62 12.99 -7.66 3.18
CA HIS A 62 14.29 -8.33 3.23
C HIS A 62 15.37 -7.32 3.62
N GLN A 63 16.32 -7.74 4.44
CA GLN A 63 17.36 -6.83 4.99
C GLN A 63 18.24 -6.17 3.92
N SER A 64 18.31 -6.73 2.72
CA SER A 64 19.09 -6.16 1.62
C SER A 64 18.33 -5.14 0.77
N VAL A 65 17.05 -4.87 1.08
CA VAL A 65 16.19 -4.04 0.26
C VAL A 65 15.94 -2.69 0.93
N ALA A 66 16.12 -1.60 0.17
CA ALA A 66 15.75 -0.27 0.64
C ALA A 66 14.27 -0.03 0.42
N LEU A 67 13.56 0.38 1.48
CA LEU A 67 12.10 0.60 1.42
C LEU A 67 11.71 1.58 0.32
N ALA A 68 12.38 2.73 0.25
CA ALA A 68 12.03 3.76 -0.74
C ALA A 68 12.15 3.24 -2.18
N GLN A 69 13.18 2.47 -2.48
CA GLN A 69 13.37 1.88 -3.80
C GLN A 69 12.28 0.85 -4.11
N LEU A 70 11.95 0.01 -3.14
CA LEU A 70 10.89 -0.99 -3.30
C LEU A 70 9.55 -0.33 -3.61
N VAL A 71 9.18 0.69 -2.84
CA VAL A 71 7.91 1.41 -3.06
C VAL A 71 7.90 2.09 -4.42
N GLN A 72 9.00 2.72 -4.82
CA GLN A 72 9.12 3.33 -6.14
C GLN A 72 8.92 2.29 -7.24
N ASP A 73 9.56 1.14 -7.13
CA ASP A 73 9.45 0.08 -8.14
C ASP A 73 8.02 -0.46 -8.22
N ILE A 74 7.36 -0.63 -7.08
CA ILE A 74 5.95 -1.05 -7.03
C ILE A 74 5.06 -0.01 -7.72
N LYS A 75 5.22 1.27 -7.39
CA LYS A 75 4.37 2.34 -7.95
C LYS A 75 4.60 2.53 -9.44
N VAL A 76 5.85 2.61 -9.88
CA VAL A 76 6.18 2.79 -11.30
C VAL A 76 5.76 1.57 -12.11
N GLY A 77 6.14 0.38 -11.65
CA GLY A 77 5.83 -0.85 -12.35
C GLY A 77 4.33 -1.12 -12.45
N SER A 78 3.60 -0.95 -11.34
CA SER A 78 2.15 -1.17 -11.34
C SER A 78 1.40 -0.14 -12.18
N SER A 79 1.84 1.13 -12.20
CA SER A 79 1.25 2.14 -13.07
C SER A 79 1.36 1.75 -14.55
N LEU A 80 2.55 1.33 -14.97
CA LEU A 80 2.77 0.87 -16.34
C LEU A 80 1.95 -0.39 -16.66
N TYR A 81 1.89 -1.34 -15.72
CA TYR A 81 1.14 -2.57 -15.89
C TYR A 81 -0.36 -2.31 -16.02
N ILE A 82 -0.92 -1.45 -15.17
CA ILE A 82 -2.33 -1.04 -15.23
C ILE A 82 -2.67 -0.48 -16.61
N LYS A 83 -1.84 0.45 -17.11
CA LYS A 83 -2.08 1.12 -18.39
C LYS A 83 -1.92 0.17 -19.57
N ARG A 84 -0.87 -0.64 -19.55
CA ARG A 84 -0.58 -1.59 -20.63
C ARG A 84 -1.67 -2.64 -20.78
N ASN A 85 -2.21 -3.12 -19.66
CA ASN A 85 -3.23 -4.16 -19.63
C ASN A 85 -4.65 -3.61 -19.50
N LYS A 86 -4.80 -2.29 -19.46
CA LYS A 86 -6.11 -1.60 -19.36
C LYS A 86 -6.94 -2.13 -18.20
N LEU A 87 -6.31 -2.35 -17.03
CA LEU A 87 -6.98 -2.90 -15.86
C LEU A 87 -8.05 -1.97 -15.29
N PHE A 88 -7.76 -0.69 -15.26
CA PHE A 88 -8.64 0.36 -14.74
C PHE A 88 -8.65 1.51 -15.75
N PRO A 89 -9.69 1.61 -16.60
CA PRO A 89 -9.69 2.57 -17.70
C PRO A 89 -9.51 4.04 -17.31
N GLU A 90 -9.95 4.40 -16.10
CA GLU A 90 -9.86 5.79 -15.63
C GLU A 90 -8.62 6.09 -14.81
N PHE A 91 -7.79 5.08 -14.53
CA PHE A 91 -6.56 5.27 -13.78
C PHE A 91 -5.55 6.11 -14.56
N THR A 92 -4.99 7.13 -13.91
CA THR A 92 -3.95 7.99 -14.52
C THR A 92 -2.58 7.80 -13.87
N ALA A 93 -2.53 7.82 -12.54
CA ALA A 93 -1.27 7.71 -11.79
C ALA A 93 -1.56 7.45 -10.33
N TRP A 94 -0.53 7.05 -9.59
CA TRP A 94 -0.55 7.08 -8.14
C TRP A 94 -0.23 8.49 -7.64
N GLN A 95 -0.77 8.82 -6.46
CA GLN A 95 -0.40 10.04 -5.73
C GLN A 95 1.09 9.99 -5.39
N THR A 96 1.78 11.12 -5.44
CA THR A 96 3.15 11.24 -4.95
C THR A 96 3.19 10.95 -3.45
N GLY A 97 4.21 10.20 -3.01
CA GLY A 97 4.35 9.86 -1.60
C GLY A 97 3.63 8.58 -1.19
N TYR A 98 3.78 8.22 0.05
CA TYR A 98 3.19 7.01 0.64
C TYR A 98 3.31 7.06 2.16
N GLY A 99 2.51 6.25 2.85
CA GLY A 99 2.71 5.98 4.28
C GLY A 99 3.40 4.64 4.45
N ALA A 100 4.30 4.53 5.41
CA ALA A 100 4.95 3.27 5.76
C ALA A 100 5.06 3.17 7.27
N PHE A 101 4.57 2.08 7.83
CA PHE A 101 4.50 1.86 9.27
C PHE A 101 5.03 0.48 9.60
N THR A 102 5.79 0.39 10.69
CA THR A 102 6.35 -0.87 11.18
C THR A 102 5.48 -1.46 12.29
N TYR A 103 5.53 -2.77 12.42
CA TYR A 103 4.75 -3.50 13.42
C TYR A 103 5.56 -4.61 14.05
N SER A 104 5.20 -4.99 15.26
CA SER A 104 5.74 -6.19 15.89
C SER A 104 5.15 -7.45 15.22
N ALA A 105 5.83 -8.57 15.35
CA ALA A 105 5.31 -9.85 14.87
C ALA A 105 3.96 -10.21 15.51
N GLU A 106 3.74 -9.80 16.76
CA GLU A 106 2.48 -10.05 17.46
C GLU A 106 1.29 -9.34 16.80
N ALA A 107 1.52 -8.18 16.19
CA ALA A 107 0.46 -7.40 15.53
C ALA A 107 0.08 -7.95 14.15
N ARG A 108 0.85 -8.87 13.59
CA ARG A 108 0.71 -9.30 12.19
C ARG A 108 -0.69 -9.80 11.84
N ASN A 109 -1.24 -10.70 12.65
CA ASN A 109 -2.54 -11.30 12.34
C ASN A 109 -3.68 -10.27 12.39
N ASN A 110 -3.64 -9.36 13.36
CA ASN A 110 -4.61 -8.26 13.44
C ASN A 110 -4.48 -7.31 12.26
N LEU A 111 -3.25 -7.02 11.85
CA LEU A 111 -2.98 -6.17 10.69
C LEU A 111 -3.48 -6.80 9.39
N ILE A 112 -3.26 -8.09 9.20
CA ILE A 112 -3.76 -8.83 8.03
C ILE A 112 -5.29 -8.74 7.98
N ARG A 113 -5.98 -8.97 9.11
CA ARG A 113 -7.45 -8.88 9.15
C ARG A 113 -7.93 -7.47 8.85
N TYR A 114 -7.25 -6.45 9.38
CA TYR A 114 -7.56 -5.05 9.07
C TYR A 114 -7.51 -4.78 7.56
N VAL A 115 -6.44 -5.23 6.90
CA VAL A 115 -6.27 -5.03 5.46
C VAL A 115 -7.27 -5.87 4.65
N MET A 116 -7.58 -7.08 5.08
CA MET A 116 -8.63 -7.90 4.45
C MET A 116 -9.99 -7.21 4.44
N ASN A 117 -10.31 -6.47 5.49
CA ASN A 117 -11.64 -5.90 5.70
C ASN A 117 -11.76 -4.45 5.21
N GLN A 118 -10.93 -4.01 4.27
CA GLN A 118 -10.90 -2.63 3.79
C GLN A 118 -12.24 -2.15 3.23
N GLU A 119 -12.96 -3.00 2.50
CA GLU A 119 -14.27 -2.61 1.95
C GLU A 119 -15.27 -2.27 3.07
N ALA A 120 -15.29 -3.05 4.14
CA ALA A 120 -16.17 -2.80 5.29
C ALA A 120 -15.79 -1.51 6.02
N HIS A 121 -14.48 -1.22 6.15
CA HIS A 121 -14.01 0.02 6.76
C HIS A 121 -14.42 1.23 5.94
N HIS A 122 -14.29 1.16 4.62
CA HIS A 122 -14.59 2.29 3.73
C HIS A 122 -16.08 2.53 3.51
N ALA A 123 -16.94 1.60 3.88
CA ALA A 123 -18.37 1.88 3.99
C ALA A 123 -18.68 2.89 5.11
N ARG A 124 -17.77 3.06 6.08
CA ARG A 124 -17.95 3.90 7.27
C ARG A 124 -17.06 5.14 7.31
N LYS A 125 -15.85 5.05 6.76
CA LYS A 125 -14.85 6.13 6.81
C LYS A 125 -14.19 6.31 5.45
N ASN A 126 -13.95 7.58 5.06
CA ASN A 126 -13.17 7.87 3.86
C ASN A 126 -11.67 7.66 4.13
N PHE A 127 -10.87 7.67 3.07
CA PHE A 127 -9.43 7.43 3.16
C PHE A 127 -8.72 8.49 4.02
N LYS A 128 -9.07 9.76 3.89
CA LYS A 128 -8.42 10.82 4.67
C LYS A 128 -8.53 10.56 6.17
N LYS A 129 -9.72 10.19 6.65
CA LYS A 129 -9.95 9.90 8.07
C LYS A 129 -9.16 8.67 8.51
N GLU A 130 -9.14 7.63 7.70
CA GLU A 130 -8.35 6.43 7.99
C GLU A 130 -6.86 6.75 8.08
N TYR A 131 -6.34 7.49 7.11
CA TYR A 131 -4.92 7.82 7.03
C TYR A 131 -4.47 8.69 8.20
N VAL A 132 -5.26 9.70 8.54
CA VAL A 132 -4.99 10.55 9.72
C VAL A 132 -4.95 9.71 10.99
N ARG A 133 -5.88 8.75 11.14
CA ARG A 133 -5.89 7.83 12.29
C ARG A 133 -4.62 7.00 12.34
N LEU A 134 -4.19 6.43 11.22
CA LEU A 134 -2.95 5.66 11.14
C LEU A 134 -1.73 6.49 11.53
N LEU A 135 -1.63 7.70 11.03
CA LEU A 135 -0.52 8.61 11.35
C LEU A 135 -0.47 8.91 12.85
N ARG A 136 -1.62 9.17 13.46
CA ARG A 136 -1.70 9.43 14.90
C ARG A 136 -1.35 8.21 15.73
N GLU A 137 -1.86 7.04 15.37
CA GLU A 137 -1.53 5.78 16.05
C GLU A 137 -0.04 5.48 15.99
N GLN A 138 0.61 5.78 14.87
CA GLN A 138 2.03 5.56 14.67
C GLN A 138 2.90 6.71 15.17
N GLN A 139 2.29 7.75 15.76
CA GLN A 139 2.99 8.91 16.32
C GLN A 139 3.87 9.63 15.29
N VAL A 140 3.39 9.71 14.05
CA VAL A 140 4.04 10.43 12.96
C VAL A 140 3.54 11.87 12.94
N GLU A 141 4.47 12.84 12.97
CA GLU A 141 4.12 14.25 12.79
C GLU A 141 3.70 14.51 11.35
N PHE A 142 2.62 15.27 11.16
CA PHE A 142 2.14 15.63 9.84
C PHE A 142 1.40 16.96 9.88
N ASP A 143 1.33 17.62 8.72
CA ASP A 143 0.50 18.80 8.52
C ASP A 143 -0.76 18.38 7.78
N GLU A 144 -1.90 18.43 8.47
CA GLU A 144 -3.18 17.99 7.90
C GLU A 144 -3.58 18.78 6.65
N ALA A 145 -3.23 20.07 6.60
CA ALA A 145 -3.51 20.91 5.43
C ALA A 145 -2.71 20.50 4.19
N ARG A 146 -1.56 19.83 4.38
CA ARG A 146 -0.67 19.43 3.29
C ARG A 146 -0.62 17.91 3.09
N LEU A 147 -1.53 17.18 3.72
CA LEU A 147 -1.50 15.71 3.74
C LEU A 147 -1.57 15.10 2.33
N PHE A 148 -2.35 15.69 1.45
CA PHE A 148 -2.53 15.25 0.08
C PHE A 148 -2.11 16.35 -0.90
N GLU A 149 -0.90 16.85 -0.71
CA GLU A 149 -0.35 17.86 -1.61
C GLU A 149 -0.14 17.24 -2.99
N GLU A 150 -0.72 17.88 -4.00
CA GLU A 150 -0.61 17.42 -5.39
C GLU A 150 0.47 18.20 -6.12
N GLU A 151 1.24 17.49 -6.89
CA GLU A 151 2.29 18.09 -7.72
C GLU A 151 1.93 18.02 -9.20
#